data_fe9573ce799189df9c4871079e52adda
#
_entry.id   fe9573ce799189df9c4871079e52adda
#
_cell.length_a   1.000
_cell.length_b   1.000
_cell.length_c   1.000
_cell.angle_alpha   90.00
_cell.angle_beta   90.00
_cell.angle_gamma   90.00
#
_symmetry.space_group_name_H-M   'P 1'
#
loop_
_entity.id
_entity.type
_entity.pdbx_description
1 polymer ?
#
loop_
_entity_poly.entity_id
_entity_poly.type
_entity_poly.pdbx_seq_one_letter_code
_entity_poly.pdbx_strand_id
1 'polypeptide(L)'
;IGTHLSNLQKKNRAAILLDNNSLTGLRLFPLKDLGNYSYNTVARWLGDALYHLNIEYDMISSAERDFSSYECLIVPALYSASEDLLTAISDYVKNGGHLITTFRSGFSDEQLKIYADTQPHILQECLGIHYDQYTYPVDVSVTLPDFMAHPSCSGHENAASDAGSSCSDESCTNSSKCLHWMDLVTCDTATPLFSTITRSGKNMRLPQSISLEKGQHCISPACLMAYFWKKFWSTTLLRFRKHF
;
A
#
# COMPACT_ATOMS: atom_id res chain seq x y z
N ILE A 1 -3.36 -32.26 -28.49
CA ILE A 1 -3.42 -31.22 -27.41
C ILE A 1 -2.14 -30.38 -27.46
N GLY A 2 -0.93 -30.95 -27.56
CA GLY A 2 0.33 -30.21 -27.52
C GLY A 2 0.50 -29.18 -28.65
N THR A 3 0.02 -29.46 -29.86
CA THR A 3 0.12 -28.55 -31.01
C THR A 3 -0.79 -27.32 -30.89
N HIS A 4 -1.88 -27.39 -30.12
CA HIS A 4 -2.78 -26.25 -29.90
C HIS A 4 -2.44 -25.42 -28.67
N LEU A 5 -1.59 -25.96 -27.77
CA LEU A 5 -1.18 -25.28 -26.55
C LEU A 5 0.28 -24.82 -26.57
N SER A 6 1.04 -25.20 -27.62
CA SER A 6 2.38 -24.68 -27.84
C SER A 6 2.28 -23.19 -28.18
N ASN A 7 3.04 -22.35 -27.52
CA ASN A 7 3.08 -20.88 -27.68
C ASN A 7 1.95 -20.08 -26.98
N LEU A 8 1.19 -20.68 -26.09
CA LEU A 8 0.33 -19.90 -25.21
C LEU A 8 1.21 -19.12 -24.23
N GLN A 9 1.15 -17.81 -24.32
CA GLN A 9 1.78 -16.90 -23.36
C GLN A 9 0.69 -16.30 -22.47
N LYS A 10 0.87 -16.45 -21.17
CA LYS A 10 0.03 -15.78 -20.19
C LYS A 10 0.45 -14.30 -20.14
N LYS A 11 -0.52 -13.39 -20.24
CA LYS A 11 -0.31 -11.96 -20.02
C LYS A 11 -0.99 -11.57 -18.72
N ASN A 12 -0.19 -11.26 -17.71
CA ASN A 12 -0.69 -10.70 -16.48
C ASN A 12 -0.75 -9.17 -16.59
N ARG A 13 -1.76 -8.57 -15.96
CA ARG A 13 -1.98 -7.12 -15.99
C ARG A 13 -1.35 -6.44 -14.77
N ALA A 14 -1.01 -7.20 -13.74
CA ALA A 14 -0.37 -6.73 -12.52
C ALA A 14 1.03 -7.32 -12.38
N ALA A 15 1.95 -6.55 -11.80
CA ALA A 15 3.27 -7.03 -11.41
C ALA A 15 3.63 -6.59 -10.00
N ILE A 16 4.37 -7.43 -9.29
CA ILE A 16 5.04 -7.08 -8.02
C ILE A 16 6.53 -6.93 -8.30
N LEU A 17 7.06 -5.73 -8.06
CA LEU A 17 8.48 -5.44 -8.19
C LEU A 17 9.22 -5.85 -6.93
N LEU A 18 10.21 -6.73 -7.07
CA LEU A 18 11.04 -7.20 -5.97
C LEU A 18 12.46 -6.63 -6.07
N ASP A 19 12.99 -6.18 -4.94
CA ASP A 19 14.32 -5.60 -4.85
C ASP A 19 15.16 -6.20 -3.72
N ASN A 20 16.36 -6.72 -4.06
CA ASN A 20 17.26 -7.33 -3.11
C ASN A 20 17.98 -6.31 -2.21
N ASN A 21 18.21 -5.10 -2.70
CA ASN A 21 18.82 -4.06 -1.89
C ASN A 21 17.86 -3.59 -0.80
N SER A 22 16.59 -3.43 -1.13
CA SER A 22 15.52 -3.14 -0.17
C SER A 22 15.35 -4.25 0.86
N LEU A 23 15.47 -5.53 0.44
CA LEU A 23 15.50 -6.66 1.36
C LEU A 23 16.65 -6.52 2.35
N THR A 24 17.86 -6.18 1.88
CA THR A 24 19.04 -5.97 2.72
C THR A 24 18.85 -4.76 3.65
N GLY A 25 18.33 -3.66 3.13
CA GLY A 25 18.04 -2.46 3.91
C GLY A 25 17.06 -2.74 5.06
N LEU A 26 15.97 -3.45 4.79
CA LEU A 26 14.99 -3.82 5.83
C LEU A 26 15.45 -4.93 6.77
N ARG A 27 16.53 -5.64 6.46
CA ARG A 27 17.22 -6.50 7.44
C ARG A 27 18.07 -5.72 8.43
N LEU A 28 18.69 -4.62 7.98
CA LEU A 28 19.49 -3.73 8.82
C LEU A 28 18.59 -2.80 9.66
N PHE A 29 17.49 -2.36 9.08
CA PHE A 29 16.52 -1.47 9.71
C PHE A 29 15.12 -2.09 9.68
N PRO A 30 14.88 -3.16 10.47
CA PRO A 30 13.68 -3.95 10.39
C PRO A 30 12.44 -3.17 10.86
N LEU A 31 11.29 -3.64 10.42
CA LEU A 31 10.01 -3.21 10.95
C LEU A 31 9.81 -3.81 12.35
N LYS A 32 9.06 -3.11 13.19
CA LYS A 32 8.73 -3.59 14.53
C LYS A 32 8.08 -4.98 14.47
N ASP A 33 8.56 -5.87 15.30
CA ASP A 33 8.05 -7.24 15.49
C ASP A 33 8.23 -8.20 14.28
N LEU A 34 8.84 -7.76 13.16
CA LEU A 34 9.05 -8.58 11.97
C LEU A 34 10.52 -9.00 11.77
N GLY A 35 11.46 -8.31 12.38
CA GLY A 35 12.89 -8.63 12.30
C GLY A 35 13.39 -8.79 10.86
N ASN A 36 14.22 -9.79 10.63
CA ASN A 36 14.85 -10.06 9.33
C ASN A 36 13.86 -10.44 8.20
N TYR A 37 12.61 -10.73 8.54
CA TYR A 37 11.57 -11.12 7.58
C TYR A 37 10.75 -9.93 7.07
N SER A 38 11.07 -8.70 7.50
CA SER A 38 10.29 -7.49 7.21
C SER A 38 9.91 -7.36 5.73
N TYR A 39 10.89 -7.35 4.82
CA TYR A 39 10.63 -7.19 3.39
C TYR A 39 9.79 -8.33 2.80
N ASN A 40 10.20 -9.57 3.06
CA ASN A 40 9.49 -10.75 2.55
C ASN A 40 8.06 -10.85 3.07
N THR A 41 7.83 -10.42 4.31
CA THR A 41 6.50 -10.40 4.91
C THR A 41 5.61 -9.39 4.20
N VAL A 42 6.11 -8.18 3.93
CA VAL A 42 5.38 -7.15 3.18
C VAL A 42 5.05 -7.63 1.77
N ALA A 43 6.03 -8.15 1.03
CA ALA A 43 5.81 -8.67 -0.32
C ALA A 43 4.79 -9.82 -0.34
N ARG A 44 4.85 -10.72 0.65
CA ARG A 44 3.89 -11.81 0.80
C ARG A 44 2.48 -11.30 1.08
N TRP A 45 2.29 -10.32 1.95
CA TRP A 45 0.95 -9.76 2.20
C TRP A 45 0.30 -9.22 0.93
N LEU A 46 1.08 -8.56 0.07
CA LEU A 46 0.61 -8.07 -1.21
C LEU A 46 0.24 -9.21 -2.16
N GLY A 47 1.09 -10.23 -2.25
CA GLY A 47 0.81 -11.42 -3.05
C GLY A 47 -0.41 -12.20 -2.55
N ASP A 48 -0.55 -12.39 -1.23
CA ASP A 48 -1.70 -13.06 -0.63
C ASP A 48 -3.00 -12.29 -0.90
N ALA A 49 -2.96 -10.95 -0.88
CA ALA A 49 -4.10 -10.12 -1.21
C ALA A 49 -4.55 -10.32 -2.66
N LEU A 50 -3.62 -10.30 -3.61
CA LEU A 50 -3.92 -10.57 -5.03
C LEU A 50 -4.47 -11.99 -5.23
N TYR A 51 -3.86 -12.98 -4.58
CA TYR A 51 -4.31 -14.36 -4.62
C TYR A 51 -5.76 -14.51 -4.15
N HIS A 52 -6.12 -13.90 -3.01
CA HIS A 52 -7.49 -13.92 -2.50
C HIS A 52 -8.52 -13.23 -3.41
N LEU A 53 -8.05 -12.31 -4.26
CA LEU A 53 -8.88 -11.62 -5.24
C LEU A 53 -8.94 -12.33 -6.59
N ASN A 54 -8.25 -13.46 -6.75
CA ASN A 54 -8.05 -14.16 -8.02
C ASN A 54 -7.44 -13.23 -9.09
N ILE A 55 -6.51 -12.36 -8.69
CA ILE A 55 -5.76 -11.53 -9.60
C ILE A 55 -4.39 -12.18 -9.81
N GLU A 56 -4.13 -12.54 -11.04
CA GLU A 56 -2.84 -13.09 -11.45
C GLU A 56 -1.83 -11.96 -11.64
N TYR A 57 -0.59 -12.20 -11.25
CA TYR A 57 0.49 -11.21 -11.32
C TYR A 57 1.83 -11.86 -11.65
N ASP A 58 2.73 -11.05 -12.18
CA ASP A 58 4.13 -11.41 -12.38
C ASP A 58 4.98 -10.89 -11.20
N MET A 59 6.04 -11.60 -10.89
CA MET A 59 7.11 -11.09 -10.03
C MET A 59 8.25 -10.63 -10.91
N ILE A 60 8.58 -9.33 -10.85
CA ILE A 60 9.62 -8.71 -11.65
C ILE A 60 10.75 -8.18 -10.79
N SER A 61 11.94 -8.14 -11.35
CA SER A 61 13.13 -7.63 -10.67
C SER A 61 13.21 -6.11 -10.76
N SER A 62 13.84 -5.49 -9.76
CA SER A 62 14.21 -4.07 -9.79
C SER A 62 15.24 -3.70 -10.87
N ALA A 63 15.75 -4.67 -11.63
CA ALA A 63 16.55 -4.41 -12.84
C ALA A 63 15.69 -4.00 -14.05
N GLU A 64 14.39 -4.29 -14.03
CA GLU A 64 13.45 -3.89 -15.08
C GLU A 64 13.22 -2.38 -15.08
N ARG A 65 13.03 -1.81 -16.27
CA ARG A 65 12.75 -0.38 -16.47
C ARG A 65 11.53 -0.14 -17.35
N ASP A 66 11.08 -1.14 -18.11
CA ASP A 66 9.89 -1.06 -18.94
C ASP A 66 8.71 -1.77 -18.27
N PHE A 67 7.84 -0.99 -17.69
CA PHE A 67 6.61 -1.46 -17.03
C PHE A 67 5.37 -1.32 -17.90
N SER A 68 5.52 -0.92 -19.16
CA SER A 68 4.41 -0.57 -20.06
C SER A 68 3.45 -1.72 -20.37
N SER A 69 3.89 -2.97 -20.20
CA SER A 69 3.07 -4.16 -20.37
C SER A 69 2.08 -4.40 -19.22
N TYR A 70 2.25 -3.73 -18.08
CA TYR A 70 1.42 -3.89 -16.91
C TYR A 70 0.51 -2.68 -16.73
N GLU A 71 -0.70 -2.92 -16.28
CA GLU A 71 -1.65 -1.87 -15.91
C GLU A 71 -1.46 -1.44 -14.46
N CYS A 72 -1.01 -2.36 -13.60
CA CYS A 72 -0.78 -2.09 -12.20
C CYS A 72 0.60 -2.60 -11.76
N LEU A 73 1.43 -1.71 -11.27
CA LEU A 73 2.73 -2.00 -10.67
C LEU A 73 2.63 -1.88 -9.15
N ILE A 74 2.97 -2.96 -8.46
CA ILE A 74 2.97 -3.03 -7.00
C ILE A 74 4.39 -3.07 -6.50
N VAL A 75 4.74 -2.12 -5.64
CA VAL A 75 6.11 -1.89 -5.18
C VAL A 75 6.16 -1.97 -3.66
N PRO A 76 6.46 -3.17 -3.10
CA PRO A 76 6.52 -3.35 -1.65
C PRO A 76 7.79 -2.72 -1.07
N ALA A 77 7.62 -1.79 -0.14
CA ALA A 77 8.69 -1.22 0.71
C ALA A 77 10.02 -1.03 -0.02
N LEU A 78 10.02 -0.29 -1.13
CA LEU A 78 11.21 -0.03 -1.96
C LEU A 78 12.19 0.89 -1.21
N TYR A 79 12.78 0.35 -0.15
CA TYR A 79 13.65 1.07 0.76
C TYR A 79 14.89 1.65 0.06
N SER A 80 15.49 0.86 -0.81
CA SER A 80 16.66 1.22 -1.60
C SER A 80 16.34 1.16 -3.08
N ALA A 81 16.63 2.21 -3.82
CA ALA A 81 16.41 2.24 -5.25
C ALA A 81 17.40 3.21 -5.91
N SER A 82 17.81 2.91 -7.15
CA SER A 82 18.53 3.89 -7.97
C SER A 82 17.58 4.99 -8.46
N GLU A 83 18.13 6.17 -8.73
CA GLU A 83 17.38 7.27 -9.35
C GLU A 83 16.78 6.85 -10.70
N ASP A 84 17.49 6.03 -11.47
CA ASP A 84 16.99 5.49 -12.75
C ASP A 84 15.72 4.64 -12.55
N LEU A 85 15.68 3.80 -11.51
CA LEU A 85 14.50 3.00 -11.19
C LEU A 85 13.33 3.88 -10.75
N LEU A 86 13.59 4.84 -9.85
CA LEU A 86 12.57 5.76 -9.38
C LEU A 86 12.01 6.62 -10.52
N THR A 87 12.87 7.05 -11.45
CA THR A 87 12.46 7.79 -12.66
C THR A 87 11.60 6.92 -13.55
N ALA A 88 11.99 5.66 -13.82
CA ALA A 88 11.21 4.74 -14.63
C ALA A 88 9.81 4.47 -14.03
N ILE A 89 9.71 4.34 -12.71
CA ILE A 89 8.43 4.21 -11.99
C ILE A 89 7.61 5.50 -12.14
N SER A 90 8.22 6.67 -11.95
CA SER A 90 7.54 7.97 -12.12
C SER A 90 7.01 8.15 -13.54
N ASP A 91 7.81 7.82 -14.55
CA ASP A 91 7.42 7.91 -15.96
C ASP A 91 6.30 6.91 -16.30
N TYR A 92 6.34 5.71 -15.74
CA TYR A 92 5.25 4.75 -15.86
C TYR A 92 3.91 5.32 -15.36
N VAL A 93 3.91 5.98 -14.21
CA VAL A 93 2.71 6.64 -13.66
C VAL A 93 2.27 7.81 -14.53
N LYS A 94 3.20 8.66 -14.98
CA LYS A 94 2.92 9.80 -15.89
C LYS A 94 2.31 9.34 -17.22
N ASN A 95 2.66 8.14 -17.67
CA ASN A 95 2.09 7.52 -18.87
C ASN A 95 0.75 6.78 -18.64
N GLY A 96 0.16 6.90 -17.45
CA GLY A 96 -1.15 6.36 -17.13
C GLY A 96 -1.14 4.99 -16.45
N GLY A 97 0.01 4.47 -16.05
CA GLY A 97 0.13 3.26 -15.25
C GLY A 97 -0.33 3.47 -13.81
N HIS A 98 -0.85 2.42 -13.19
CA HIS A 98 -1.29 2.46 -11.80
C HIS A 98 -0.18 1.95 -10.87
N LEU A 99 0.28 2.80 -9.96
CA LEU A 99 1.31 2.47 -8.99
C LEU A 99 0.70 2.23 -7.60
N ILE A 100 1.09 1.14 -6.99
CA ILE A 100 0.82 0.86 -5.59
C ILE A 100 2.14 0.69 -4.89
N THR A 101 2.45 1.59 -3.99
CA THR A 101 3.65 1.51 -3.17
C THR A 101 3.31 1.46 -1.70
N THR A 102 4.24 1.01 -0.87
CA THR A 102 4.06 0.97 0.58
C THR A 102 5.02 1.94 1.25
N PHE A 103 4.97 1.98 2.58
CA PHE A 103 5.88 2.78 3.41
C PHE A 103 7.35 2.56 3.03
N ARG A 104 8.21 3.52 3.40
CA ARG A 104 9.65 3.51 3.18
C ARG A 104 10.09 3.36 1.72
N SER A 105 9.24 3.66 0.75
CA SER A 105 9.65 3.64 -0.64
C SER A 105 10.40 4.90 -1.02
N GLY A 106 11.46 4.74 -1.86
CA GLY A 106 12.31 5.85 -2.29
C GLY A 106 13.14 6.48 -1.15
N PHE A 107 13.55 5.69 -0.16
CA PHE A 107 14.20 6.18 1.06
C PHE A 107 15.71 6.33 0.93
N SER A 108 16.37 5.42 0.24
CA SER A 108 17.83 5.42 0.08
C SER A 108 18.27 5.01 -1.31
N ASP A 109 19.51 5.33 -1.66
CA ASP A 109 20.16 4.86 -2.86
C ASP A 109 20.56 3.37 -2.77
N GLU A 110 21.19 2.86 -3.82
CA GLU A 110 21.62 1.45 -3.91
C GLU A 110 22.69 1.06 -2.89
N GLN A 111 23.40 2.02 -2.33
CA GLN A 111 24.40 1.85 -1.27
C GLN A 111 23.80 2.02 0.14
N LEU A 112 22.47 2.09 0.24
CA LEU A 112 21.73 2.33 1.49
C LEU A 112 22.01 3.69 2.14
N LYS A 113 22.52 4.65 1.38
CA LYS A 113 22.66 6.03 1.81
C LYS A 113 21.31 6.74 1.65
N ILE A 114 20.82 7.32 2.72
CA ILE A 114 19.54 8.05 2.72
C ILE A 114 19.63 9.25 1.79
N TYR A 115 18.64 9.47 0.95
CA TYR A 115 18.52 10.67 0.15
C TYR A 115 18.40 11.91 1.05
N ALA A 116 19.05 13.01 0.65
CA ALA A 116 19.15 14.22 1.48
C ALA A 116 17.90 15.10 1.43
N ASP A 117 17.05 14.90 0.44
CA ASP A 117 15.78 15.59 0.27
C ASP A 117 14.63 14.89 1.02
N THR A 118 13.46 15.47 0.96
CA THR A 118 12.26 14.87 1.56
C THR A 118 11.86 13.59 0.79
N GLN A 119 11.37 12.62 1.54
CA GLN A 119 10.93 11.34 0.98
C GLN A 119 9.51 11.46 0.39
N PRO A 120 9.15 10.68 -0.61
CA PRO A 120 9.88 9.58 -1.26
C PRO A 120 10.74 10.01 -2.46
N HIS A 121 11.56 11.04 -2.34
CA HIS A 121 12.53 11.49 -3.33
C HIS A 121 11.87 11.77 -4.70
N ILE A 122 12.34 11.18 -5.80
CA ILE A 122 11.79 11.38 -7.17
C ILE A 122 10.29 11.02 -7.26
N LEU A 123 9.82 10.11 -6.42
CA LEU A 123 8.40 9.71 -6.45
C LEU A 123 7.45 10.75 -5.83
N GLN A 124 7.94 11.81 -5.21
CA GLN A 124 7.13 12.85 -4.58
C GLN A 124 6.07 13.43 -5.54
N GLU A 125 6.49 13.80 -6.73
CA GLU A 125 5.61 14.45 -7.71
C GLU A 125 4.49 13.50 -8.17
N CYS A 126 4.83 12.27 -8.55
CA CYS A 126 3.83 11.32 -9.06
C CYS A 126 2.92 10.77 -7.95
N LEU A 127 3.37 10.79 -6.68
CA LEU A 127 2.59 10.37 -5.54
C LEU A 127 1.75 11.51 -4.95
N GLY A 128 2.15 12.76 -5.18
CA GLY A 128 1.51 13.95 -4.59
C GLY A 128 1.65 14.02 -3.08
N ILE A 129 2.69 13.42 -2.51
CA ILE A 129 2.95 13.36 -1.08
C ILE A 129 4.43 13.53 -0.77
N HIS A 130 4.72 13.96 0.45
CA HIS A 130 6.06 13.87 1.01
C HIS A 130 6.02 13.47 2.49
N TYR A 131 7.15 12.98 2.99
CA TYR A 131 7.37 12.73 4.41
C TYR A 131 8.84 12.92 4.77
N ASP A 132 9.11 13.37 5.98
CA ASP A 132 10.44 13.56 6.56
C ASP A 132 10.59 12.80 7.87
N GLN A 133 9.51 12.28 8.40
CA GLN A 133 9.47 11.59 9.68
C GLN A 133 8.73 10.26 9.57
N TYR A 134 9.13 9.34 10.42
CA TYR A 134 8.48 8.05 10.60
C TYR A 134 8.51 7.62 12.07
N THR A 135 7.65 6.72 12.44
CA THR A 135 7.58 6.23 13.82
C THR A 135 7.07 4.80 13.90
N TYR A 136 7.32 4.18 15.05
CA TYR A 136 6.62 2.97 15.44
C TYR A 136 5.28 3.36 16.08
N PRO A 137 4.16 2.91 15.53
CA PRO A 137 2.86 3.28 16.07
C PRO A 137 2.64 2.66 17.46
N VAL A 138 2.11 3.47 18.37
CA VAL A 138 1.67 3.03 19.71
C VAL A 138 0.24 3.52 19.91
N ASP A 139 -0.69 2.58 20.03
CA ASP A 139 -2.12 2.88 20.18
C ASP A 139 -2.67 3.84 19.08
N VAL A 140 -2.22 3.65 17.86
CA VAL A 140 -2.68 4.40 16.69
C VAL A 140 -3.64 3.54 15.90
N SER A 141 -4.77 4.11 15.50
CA SER A 141 -5.72 3.47 14.60
C SER A 141 -5.95 4.33 13.35
N VAL A 142 -6.32 3.68 12.27
CA VAL A 142 -6.73 4.33 11.01
C VAL A 142 -8.22 4.22 10.87
N THR A 143 -8.89 5.35 10.57
CA THR A 143 -10.30 5.35 10.24
C THR A 143 -10.49 4.91 8.80
N LEU A 144 -11.36 3.92 8.59
CA LEU A 144 -11.71 3.44 7.27
C LEU A 144 -12.79 4.33 6.64
N PRO A 145 -12.70 4.64 5.33
CA PRO A 145 -13.80 5.29 4.62
C PRO A 145 -15.07 4.44 4.64
N ASP A 146 -16.24 5.08 4.57
CA ASP A 146 -17.54 4.41 4.65
C ASP A 146 -17.74 3.32 3.60
N PHE A 147 -17.17 3.49 2.40
CA PHE A 147 -17.24 2.48 1.34
C PHE A 147 -16.47 1.19 1.66
N MET A 148 -15.61 1.22 2.67
CA MET A 148 -14.86 0.08 3.19
C MET A 148 -15.45 -0.47 4.49
N ALA A 149 -16.43 0.21 5.06
CA ALA A 149 -17.13 -0.24 6.26
C ALA A 149 -17.93 -1.51 6.00
N HIS A 150 -18.06 -2.37 7.01
CA HIS A 150 -18.87 -3.58 6.87
C HIS A 150 -20.35 -3.19 6.81
N PRO A 151 -21.16 -3.77 5.89
CA PRO A 151 -22.59 -3.45 5.78
C PRO A 151 -23.38 -3.65 7.07
N SER A 152 -22.92 -4.53 7.95
CA SER A 152 -23.52 -4.79 9.27
C SER A 152 -23.30 -3.69 10.30
N CYS A 153 -22.41 -2.70 10.03
CA CYS A 153 -22.14 -1.61 10.97
C CYS A 153 -22.92 -0.33 10.67
N SER A 154 -23.59 -0.25 9.51
CA SER A 154 -24.37 0.94 9.09
C SER A 154 -25.79 0.97 9.65
N GLY A 155 -26.19 0.04 10.50
CA GLY A 155 -27.58 -0.14 10.98
C GLY A 155 -27.87 0.31 12.42
N HIS A 156 -26.91 0.87 13.18
CA HIS A 156 -27.11 1.12 14.62
C HIS A 156 -27.34 2.58 15.04
N GLU A 157 -27.68 3.48 14.12
CA GLU A 157 -28.04 4.84 14.55
C GLU A 157 -29.48 5.02 15.05
N ASN A 158 -30.37 4.00 14.95
CA ASN A 158 -31.75 4.12 15.41
C ASN A 158 -32.33 2.83 16.01
N ALA A 159 -31.71 2.28 17.06
CA ALA A 159 -32.38 1.27 17.90
C ALA A 159 -32.11 1.56 19.38
N ALA A 160 -32.81 2.54 19.90
CA ALA A 160 -33.11 2.56 21.34
C ALA A 160 -34.17 1.49 21.58
N SER A 161 -33.93 0.59 22.55
CA SER A 161 -34.78 -0.50 23.05
C SER A 161 -34.71 -1.83 22.28
N ASP A 162 -33.72 -2.67 22.58
CA ASP A 162 -34.03 -3.95 23.26
C ASP A 162 -32.72 -4.59 23.78
N ALA A 163 -32.82 -5.08 25.01
CA ALA A 163 -31.72 -5.64 25.76
C ALA A 163 -31.28 -7.00 25.21
N GLY A 164 -29.98 -7.20 24.99
CA GLY A 164 -29.39 -8.52 25.06
C GLY A 164 -28.79 -9.11 23.79
N SER A 165 -27.90 -8.38 23.10
CA SER A 165 -26.86 -9.04 22.29
C SER A 165 -25.67 -8.09 22.20
N SER A 166 -24.72 -8.24 23.12
CA SER A 166 -23.42 -7.58 23.02
C SER A 166 -22.64 -8.23 21.90
N CYS A 167 -22.54 -7.57 20.75
CA CYS A 167 -21.51 -7.89 19.75
C CYS A 167 -20.15 -7.57 20.39
N SER A 168 -19.52 -8.57 20.98
CA SER A 168 -18.17 -8.50 21.53
C SER A 168 -17.07 -8.65 20.46
N ASP A 169 -17.44 -8.59 19.18
CA ASP A 169 -16.48 -8.73 18.09
C ASP A 169 -15.87 -7.37 17.72
N GLU A 170 -14.54 -7.27 17.85
CA GLU A 170 -13.71 -6.18 17.34
C GLU A 170 -13.89 -5.91 15.82
N SER A 171 -14.72 -6.73 15.15
CA SER A 171 -15.01 -6.67 13.70
C SER A 171 -15.95 -5.54 13.27
N CYS A 172 -16.63 -4.87 14.23
CA CYS A 172 -17.64 -3.84 13.96
C CYS A 172 -17.10 -2.41 13.98
N THR A 173 -15.82 -2.17 14.19
CA THR A 173 -15.27 -0.82 14.18
C THR A 173 -14.80 -0.41 12.79
N ASN A 174 -15.17 0.80 12.34
CA ASN A 174 -14.65 1.42 11.12
C ASN A 174 -13.19 1.85 11.28
N SER A 175 -12.43 1.22 12.16
CA SER A 175 -11.05 1.56 12.43
C SER A 175 -10.18 0.32 12.48
N SER A 176 -8.93 0.51 12.13
CA SER A 176 -7.91 -0.55 12.12
C SER A 176 -6.64 -0.06 12.80
N LYS A 177 -6.00 -0.91 13.64
CA LYS A 177 -4.79 -0.55 14.37
C LYS A 177 -3.56 -0.55 13.46
N CYS A 178 -2.66 0.42 13.64
CA CYS A 178 -1.33 0.42 13.06
C CYS A 178 -0.39 -0.40 13.92
N LEU A 179 0.40 -1.31 13.34
CA LEU A 179 1.19 -2.25 14.12
C LEU A 179 2.71 -2.08 13.96
N HIS A 180 3.22 -2.09 12.75
CA HIS A 180 4.65 -2.31 12.52
C HIS A 180 5.43 -1.06 12.17
N TRP A 181 4.81 -0.12 11.45
CA TRP A 181 5.47 1.06 10.92
C TRP A 181 4.46 2.14 10.53
N MET A 182 4.88 3.40 10.60
CA MET A 182 4.09 4.53 10.14
C MET A 182 5.01 5.65 9.63
N ASP A 183 4.87 6.02 8.35
CA ASP A 183 5.41 7.26 7.82
C ASP A 183 4.45 8.41 8.14
N LEU A 184 4.98 9.55 8.54
CA LEU A 184 4.19 10.77 8.79
C LEU A 184 4.07 11.54 7.48
N VAL A 185 3.08 11.15 6.69
CA VAL A 185 2.90 11.65 5.32
C VAL A 185 2.14 12.97 5.31
N THR A 186 2.62 13.93 4.53
CA THR A 186 1.92 15.17 4.17
C THR A 186 1.43 15.05 2.73
N CYS A 187 0.16 15.39 2.48
CA CYS A 187 -0.39 15.44 1.12
C CYS A 187 -0.13 16.81 0.50
N ASP A 188 0.48 16.83 -0.68
CA ASP A 188 0.69 18.03 -1.49
C ASP A 188 -0.45 18.22 -2.48
N THR A 189 -0.61 17.25 -3.39
CA THR A 189 -1.68 17.22 -4.40
C THR A 189 -2.59 16.02 -4.23
N ALA A 190 -2.17 15.00 -3.46
CA ALA A 190 -2.96 13.80 -3.23
C ALA A 190 -4.15 14.06 -2.31
N THR A 191 -5.26 13.36 -2.55
CA THR A 191 -6.45 13.40 -1.70
C THR A 191 -6.37 12.30 -0.64
N PRO A 192 -6.33 12.60 0.67
CA PRO A 192 -6.28 11.60 1.71
C PRO A 192 -7.59 10.82 1.78
N LEU A 193 -7.51 9.48 1.76
CA LEU A 193 -8.66 8.59 1.98
C LEU A 193 -8.78 8.13 3.43
N PHE A 194 -7.71 8.20 4.19
CA PHE A 194 -7.66 7.73 5.57
C PHE A 194 -7.17 8.82 6.50
N SER A 195 -7.59 8.76 7.74
CA SER A 195 -7.02 9.57 8.81
C SER A 195 -6.58 8.68 9.97
N THR A 196 -5.53 9.08 10.66
CA THR A 196 -5.08 8.40 11.88
C THR A 196 -5.73 9.02 13.10
N ILE A 197 -6.09 8.16 14.05
CA ILE A 197 -6.61 8.54 15.37
C ILE A 197 -5.59 8.07 16.41
N THR A 198 -5.10 8.99 17.24
CA THR A 198 -4.27 8.66 18.39
C THR A 198 -5.12 8.60 19.66
N ARG A 199 -4.66 7.85 20.67
CA ARG A 199 -5.34 7.70 21.98
C ARG A 199 -5.62 9.03 22.70
N SER A 200 -4.89 10.10 22.38
CA SER A 200 -5.08 11.45 22.94
C SER A 200 -6.34 12.17 22.47
N GLY A 201 -7.18 11.55 21.65
CA GLY A 201 -8.41 12.19 21.13
C GLY A 201 -8.16 13.43 20.26
N LYS A 202 -6.92 13.86 20.10
CA LYS A 202 -6.56 14.88 19.14
C LYS A 202 -6.54 14.17 17.77
N ASN A 203 -7.52 14.48 16.95
CA ASN A 203 -7.49 14.16 15.53
C ASN A 203 -6.25 14.83 14.92
N MET A 204 -5.09 14.19 15.10
CA MET A 204 -3.92 14.50 14.31
C MET A 204 -4.27 13.92 12.94
N ARG A 205 -4.83 14.76 12.07
CA ARG A 205 -5.04 14.43 10.66
C ARG A 205 -3.66 14.34 10.05
N LEU A 206 -3.01 13.19 10.23
CA LEU A 206 -1.90 12.80 9.38
C LEU A 206 -2.56 12.25 8.13
N PRO A 207 -2.52 12.98 7.02
CA PRO A 207 -3.13 12.54 5.79
C PRO A 207 -2.39 11.30 5.31
N GLN A 208 -3.10 10.21 5.09
CA GLN A 208 -2.59 9.05 4.41
C GLN A 208 -3.26 9.00 3.04
N SER A 209 -2.47 9.21 2.01
CA SER A 209 -2.98 9.52 0.69
C SER A 209 -3.32 8.29 -0.12
N ILE A 210 -4.47 8.34 -0.74
CA ILE A 210 -4.78 7.61 -1.97
C ILE A 210 -5.42 8.62 -2.92
N SER A 211 -4.77 8.93 -4.01
CA SER A 211 -5.38 9.70 -5.08
C SER A 211 -6.05 8.76 -6.08
N LEU A 212 -7.29 9.04 -6.44
CA LEU A 212 -8.10 8.26 -7.39
C LEU A 212 -8.48 9.13 -8.60
N GLU A 213 -7.53 9.77 -9.24
CA GLU A 213 -7.76 10.45 -10.53
C GLU A 213 -7.13 9.67 -11.68
N LYS A 214 -7.69 9.83 -12.90
CA LYS A 214 -7.23 9.12 -14.09
C LYS A 214 -5.72 9.25 -14.27
N GLY A 215 -5.01 8.12 -14.22
CA GLY A 215 -3.59 8.02 -14.45
C GLY A 215 -2.67 8.25 -13.24
N GLN A 216 -3.22 8.56 -12.06
CA GLN A 216 -2.44 8.77 -10.84
C GLN A 216 -3.09 8.08 -9.66
N HIS A 217 -2.83 6.79 -9.51
CA HIS A 217 -3.26 6.05 -8.34
C HIS A 217 -2.05 5.68 -7.50
N CYS A 218 -1.87 6.40 -6.43
CA CYS A 218 -0.86 6.08 -5.46
C CYS A 218 -1.47 5.71 -4.13
N ILE A 219 -1.17 4.52 -3.68
CA ILE A 219 -1.53 4.03 -2.37
C ILE A 219 -0.24 3.88 -1.57
N SER A 220 -0.01 4.78 -0.62
CA SER A 220 0.95 4.56 0.43
C SER A 220 0.21 4.21 1.71
N PRO A 221 -0.02 2.93 2.01
CA PRO A 221 -0.51 2.57 3.33
C PRO A 221 0.64 2.70 4.31
N ALA A 222 0.71 3.84 4.96
CA ALA A 222 1.65 4.07 6.04
C ALA A 222 1.39 3.19 7.27
N CYS A 223 0.30 2.43 7.25
CA CYS A 223 -0.09 1.52 8.34
C CYS A 223 -0.31 0.11 7.83
N LEU A 224 0.50 -0.80 8.31
CA LEU A 224 0.44 -2.21 7.96
C LEU A 224 -0.36 -2.99 8.97
N MET A 225 -1.46 -3.53 8.47
CA MET A 225 -2.28 -4.50 9.19
C MET A 225 -2.65 -5.65 8.28
N ALA A 226 -2.39 -6.86 8.70
CA ALA A 226 -2.72 -8.05 7.91
C ALA A 226 -4.24 -8.15 7.60
N TYR A 227 -5.09 -7.70 8.52
CA TYR A 227 -6.55 -7.72 8.34
C TYR A 227 -7.05 -6.58 7.46
N PHE A 228 -6.47 -5.39 7.59
CA PHE A 228 -6.76 -4.21 6.79
C PHE A 228 -6.46 -4.45 5.30
N TRP A 229 -5.34 -5.07 4.99
CA TRP A 229 -4.96 -5.44 3.63
C TRP A 229 -6.00 -6.29 2.95
N LYS A 230 -6.47 -7.34 3.60
CA LYS A 230 -7.47 -8.23 3.01
C LYS A 230 -8.74 -7.47 2.63
N LYS A 231 -9.19 -6.52 3.45
CA LYS A 231 -10.42 -5.75 3.24
C LYS A 231 -10.22 -4.58 2.27
N PHE A 232 -9.11 -3.86 2.40
CA PHE A 232 -8.73 -2.75 1.53
C PHE A 232 -8.57 -3.21 0.07
N TRP A 233 -7.82 -4.26 -0.14
CA TRP A 233 -7.56 -4.80 -1.46
C TRP A 233 -8.80 -5.39 -2.12
N SER A 234 -9.66 -6.08 -1.36
CA SER A 234 -10.92 -6.57 -1.92
C SER A 234 -11.79 -5.43 -2.44
N THR A 235 -11.78 -4.28 -1.80
CA THR A 235 -12.62 -3.14 -2.21
C THR A 235 -11.94 -2.28 -3.29
N THR A 236 -10.66 -2.04 -3.18
CA THR A 236 -9.92 -1.19 -4.12
C THR A 236 -9.69 -1.89 -5.46
N LEU A 237 -9.25 -3.15 -5.44
CA LEU A 237 -9.09 -3.94 -6.67
C LEU A 237 -10.42 -4.39 -7.27
N LEU A 238 -11.51 -4.50 -6.50
CA LEU A 238 -12.85 -4.67 -7.06
C LEU A 238 -13.32 -3.43 -7.84
N ARG A 239 -12.88 -2.23 -7.47
CA ARG A 239 -13.07 -1.03 -8.31
C ARG A 239 -12.25 -1.11 -9.59
N PHE A 240 -10.99 -1.54 -9.50
CA PHE A 240 -10.20 -1.84 -10.69
C PHE A 240 -10.89 -2.90 -11.57
N ARG A 241 -11.44 -3.98 -10.98
CA ARG A 241 -12.15 -5.02 -11.71
C ARG A 241 -13.39 -4.52 -12.48
N LYS A 242 -13.99 -3.38 -12.13
CA LYS A 242 -15.09 -2.77 -12.90
C LYS A 242 -14.62 -2.01 -14.13
N HIS A 243 -13.35 -1.71 -14.23
CA HIS A 243 -12.69 -1.10 -15.39
C HIS A 243 -11.86 -2.12 -16.20
N PHE A 244 -11.85 -3.37 -15.76
CA PHE A 244 -11.34 -4.56 -16.44
C PHE A 244 -12.58 -5.35 -17.01
#